data_c75729d6d2ef7572061f7c41a7a2f381
#
_entry.id   c75729d6d2ef7572061f7c41a7a2f381
#
_cell.length_a   1.000
_cell.length_b   1.000
_cell.length_c   1.000
_cell.angle_alpha   90.00
_cell.angle_beta   90.00
_cell.angle_gamma   90.00
#
_symmetry.space_group_name_H-M   'P 1'
#
loop_
_entity.id
_entity.type
_entity.pdbx_description
1 polymer ?
#
loop_
_entity_poly.entity_id
_entity_poly.type
_entity_poly.pdbx_seq_one_letter_code
_entity_poly.pdbx_strand_id
1 'polypeptide(L)'
;MTTFAQAVVQNPAPARTTNGMRARSGSGAPLVDLFYKIGASRGKNIVPDFEKAFQTDSNIALKIALWARDVRGGAGERQLFRDILLHMEKQYPDTLMRLLPFVPEFGRWDDMLIFKTKQVKDAAYTLIGDALRERNGLCAKWMPRQGAIAVEIRNFYGMTPKQYRKSLVALTNVVEQKMCAKDWDSIEFGKLPSLASARYNKAFGRNAAEAYAKYKARLTAGTDKVNANAVYPHDVIKTLKHGGDHVVVDAQWKGLPDYMDGSAVMPLVDVSGSMHCPVGGNKNLMCIDVALALGLYCADKNKGAFKDTFLTFSGKPKAQVVKGTLSQKMVQMNSSDWGMNTDLNAAFDEILRVAVKGKVADADMPKTLLILSDMQFDQCVRFDDTAHKMIVRKYKEAGYTVPNIVFWNLNSHDNVPVKFDKRGTALVSGFSPAVMKGILSGADMTPEGIMLATVDVPRYSVLD
;
A
#
# COMPACT_ATOMS: atom_id res chain seq x y z
N MET A 1 -26.41 14.91 20.05
CA MET A 1 -25.58 15.74 20.97
C MET A 1 -24.28 14.99 21.27
N THR A 2 -23.14 15.64 21.10
CA THR A 2 -21.84 15.05 21.40
C THR A 2 -21.65 14.98 22.92
N THR A 3 -21.32 13.84 23.50
CA THR A 3 -21.01 13.72 24.93
C THR A 3 -19.70 14.44 25.27
N PHE A 4 -19.45 14.76 26.55
CA PHE A 4 -18.19 15.39 26.96
C PHE A 4 -16.98 14.50 26.60
N ALA A 5 -17.07 13.18 26.79
CA ALA A 5 -16.01 12.24 26.40
C ALA A 5 -15.74 12.27 24.89
N GLN A 6 -16.77 12.31 24.05
CA GLN A 6 -16.64 12.47 22.61
C GLN A 6 -16.01 13.81 22.24
N ALA A 7 -16.37 14.89 22.92
CA ALA A 7 -15.78 16.21 22.70
C ALA A 7 -14.28 16.25 23.06
N VAL A 8 -13.86 15.54 24.11
CA VAL A 8 -12.43 15.39 24.49
C VAL A 8 -11.67 14.64 23.39
N VAL A 9 -12.20 13.52 22.90
CA VAL A 9 -11.58 12.73 21.82
C VAL A 9 -11.49 13.54 20.52
N GLN A 10 -12.54 14.28 20.16
CA GLN A 10 -12.58 15.11 18.96
C GLN A 10 -11.67 16.36 19.02
N ASN A 11 -11.08 16.64 20.18
CA ASN A 11 -10.13 17.73 20.34
C ASN A 11 -8.77 17.24 20.84
N PRO A 12 -8.02 16.50 19.99
CA PRO A 12 -6.75 15.88 20.36
C PRO A 12 -5.72 16.94 20.78
N ALA A 13 -4.87 16.55 21.72
CA ALA A 13 -3.84 17.43 22.25
C ALA A 13 -2.89 17.92 21.14
N PRO A 14 -2.36 19.16 21.25
CA PRO A 14 -1.27 19.61 20.40
C PRO A 14 -0.07 18.68 20.51
N ALA A 15 0.56 18.39 19.38
CA ALA A 15 1.79 17.62 19.27
C ALA A 15 2.78 18.33 18.33
N ARG A 16 3.98 17.78 18.23
CA ARG A 16 4.98 18.21 17.25
C ARG A 16 5.54 17.00 16.51
N THR A 17 6.00 17.20 15.29
CA THR A 17 6.82 16.22 14.57
C THR A 17 8.17 16.10 15.28
N THR A 18 8.94 15.06 14.97
CA THR A 18 10.32 14.93 15.48
C THR A 18 11.16 16.16 15.14
N ASN A 19 10.93 16.77 13.97
CA ASN A 19 11.64 17.95 13.48
C ASN A 19 10.97 19.28 13.88
N GLY A 20 10.02 19.25 14.82
CA GLY A 20 9.49 20.42 15.52
C GLY A 20 8.24 21.08 14.91
N MET A 21 7.75 20.69 13.73
CA MET A 21 6.52 21.27 13.15
C MET A 21 5.30 20.95 14.04
N ARG A 22 4.39 21.91 14.19
CA ARG A 22 3.14 21.69 14.93
C ARG A 22 2.28 20.62 14.25
N ALA A 23 1.80 19.69 15.03
CA ALA A 23 0.93 18.57 14.65
C ALA A 23 -0.12 18.33 15.73
N ARG A 24 -0.82 17.21 15.66
CA ARG A 24 -1.81 16.74 16.64
C ARG A 24 -1.45 15.32 17.09
N SER A 25 -1.86 14.94 18.27
CA SER A 25 -1.71 13.56 18.79
C SER A 25 -2.70 12.56 18.15
N GLY A 26 -3.66 13.04 17.37
CA GLY A 26 -4.65 12.24 16.64
C GLY A 26 -5.51 13.14 15.76
N SER A 27 -6.34 12.54 14.90
CA SER A 27 -7.30 13.27 14.07
C SER A 27 -8.54 13.74 14.85
N GLY A 28 -8.80 13.14 16.00
CA GLY A 28 -10.03 13.31 16.79
C GLY A 28 -11.12 12.28 16.46
N ALA A 29 -10.83 11.31 15.60
CA ALA A 29 -11.70 10.18 15.25
C ALA A 29 -10.88 8.88 15.22
N PRO A 30 -11.13 7.91 16.14
CA PRO A 30 -10.34 6.68 16.23
C PRO A 30 -10.31 5.85 14.95
N LEU A 31 -11.39 5.83 14.18
CA LEU A 31 -11.47 5.13 12.89
C LEU A 31 -10.52 5.76 11.85
N VAL A 32 -10.51 7.09 11.75
CA VAL A 32 -9.60 7.82 10.86
C VAL A 32 -8.15 7.62 11.29
N ASP A 33 -7.87 7.62 12.60
CA ASP A 33 -6.54 7.38 13.13
C ASP A 33 -6.04 5.97 12.79
N LEU A 34 -6.90 4.94 12.95
CA LEU A 34 -6.58 3.57 12.54
C LEU A 34 -6.28 3.50 11.04
N PHE A 35 -7.14 4.06 10.19
CA PHE A 35 -6.97 4.05 8.73
C PHE A 35 -5.68 4.75 8.29
N TYR A 36 -5.37 5.89 8.89
CA TYR A 36 -4.16 6.68 8.59
C TYR A 36 -2.85 6.01 9.07
N LYS A 37 -2.94 5.14 10.08
CA LYS A 37 -1.76 4.46 10.65
C LYS A 37 -1.54 3.07 10.08
N ILE A 38 -2.60 2.28 9.87
CA ILE A 38 -2.49 0.83 9.65
C ILE A 38 -1.63 0.47 8.44
N GLY A 39 -1.73 1.19 7.33
CA GLY A 39 -0.92 0.95 6.13
C GLY A 39 0.57 1.31 6.28
N ALA A 40 0.93 2.11 7.29
CA ALA A 40 2.29 2.60 7.53
C ALA A 40 2.90 2.02 8.83
N SER A 41 2.26 1.06 9.48
CA SER A 41 2.64 0.54 10.80
C SER A 41 3.36 -0.81 10.76
N ARG A 42 3.99 -1.17 9.64
CA ARG A 42 4.77 -2.43 9.58
C ARG A 42 5.81 -2.51 10.70
N GLY A 43 5.80 -3.63 11.43
CA GLY A 43 6.69 -3.85 12.57
C GLY A 43 6.29 -3.11 13.86
N LYS A 44 5.16 -2.41 13.88
CA LYS A 44 4.59 -1.72 15.05
C LYS A 44 3.34 -2.44 15.53
N ASN A 45 2.96 -2.21 16.81
CA ASN A 45 1.73 -2.76 17.35
C ASN A 45 0.55 -1.84 17.04
N ILE A 46 -0.37 -2.29 16.19
CA ILE A 46 -1.58 -1.57 15.79
C ILE A 46 -2.82 -1.97 16.61
N VAL A 47 -2.72 -3.01 17.43
CA VAL A 47 -3.86 -3.54 18.19
C VAL A 47 -4.54 -2.51 19.10
N PRO A 48 -3.82 -1.64 19.82
CA PRO A 48 -4.47 -0.60 20.62
C PRO A 48 -5.28 0.41 19.82
N ASP A 49 -4.83 0.77 18.61
CA ASP A 49 -5.57 1.66 17.72
C ASP A 49 -6.81 0.95 17.13
N PHE A 50 -6.66 -0.34 16.77
CA PHE A 50 -7.77 -1.18 16.33
C PHE A 50 -8.85 -1.30 17.43
N GLU A 51 -8.46 -1.57 18.68
CA GLU A 51 -9.39 -1.71 19.79
C GLU A 51 -10.21 -0.43 20.01
N LYS A 52 -9.57 0.75 20.00
CA LYS A 52 -10.27 2.03 20.11
C LYS A 52 -11.25 2.27 18.96
N ALA A 53 -10.83 1.93 17.75
CA ALA A 53 -11.68 2.05 16.55
C ALA A 53 -12.85 1.07 16.62
N PHE A 54 -12.62 -0.18 17.02
CA PHE A 54 -13.63 -1.23 17.16
C PHE A 54 -14.70 -0.90 18.21
N GLN A 55 -14.30 -0.28 19.32
CA GLN A 55 -15.23 0.22 20.34
C GLN A 55 -16.04 1.43 19.87
N THR A 56 -15.55 2.18 18.86
CA THR A 56 -16.26 3.32 18.29
C THR A 56 -17.31 2.87 17.27
N ASP A 57 -16.90 2.06 16.31
CA ASP A 57 -17.74 1.39 15.31
C ASP A 57 -17.04 0.10 14.85
N SER A 58 -17.59 -1.03 15.33
CA SER A 58 -17.02 -2.35 15.07
C SER A 58 -17.08 -2.74 13.58
N ASN A 59 -18.12 -2.30 12.86
CA ASN A 59 -18.30 -2.61 11.45
C ASN A 59 -17.24 -1.90 10.60
N ILE A 60 -17.12 -0.58 10.74
CA ILE A 60 -16.12 0.20 9.99
C ILE A 60 -14.69 -0.21 10.39
N ALA A 61 -14.42 -0.52 11.66
CA ALA A 61 -13.11 -1.00 12.09
C ALA A 61 -12.73 -2.34 11.43
N LEU A 62 -13.69 -3.27 11.25
CA LEU A 62 -13.48 -4.51 10.51
C LEU A 62 -13.27 -4.26 9.01
N LYS A 63 -14.01 -3.35 8.39
CA LYS A 63 -13.79 -2.95 7.00
C LYS A 63 -12.39 -2.37 6.81
N ILE A 64 -11.89 -1.54 7.74
CA ILE A 64 -10.52 -1.04 7.74
C ILE A 64 -9.51 -2.19 7.85
N ALA A 65 -9.74 -3.17 8.72
CA ALA A 65 -8.84 -4.33 8.87
C ALA A 65 -8.81 -5.21 7.62
N LEU A 66 -9.95 -5.44 6.98
CA LEU A 66 -10.05 -6.18 5.70
C LEU A 66 -9.35 -5.44 4.57
N TRP A 67 -9.58 -4.12 4.45
CA TRP A 67 -8.86 -3.26 3.50
C TRP A 67 -7.35 -3.29 3.74
N ALA A 68 -6.94 -3.20 4.99
CA ALA A 68 -5.52 -3.28 5.33
C ALA A 68 -4.88 -4.58 4.84
N ARG A 69 -5.60 -5.71 4.90
CA ARG A 69 -5.12 -7.03 4.44
C ARG A 69 -5.16 -7.22 2.94
N ASP A 70 -6.15 -6.65 2.26
CA ASP A 70 -6.41 -6.92 0.85
C ASP A 70 -5.24 -6.50 -0.05
N VAL A 71 -4.63 -7.47 -0.73
CA VAL A 71 -3.50 -7.24 -1.66
C VAL A 71 -3.94 -6.73 -3.04
N ARG A 72 -5.25 -6.82 -3.37
CA ARG A 72 -5.79 -6.45 -4.69
C ARG A 72 -6.40 -5.06 -4.71
N GLY A 73 -7.05 -4.67 -3.64
CA GLY A 73 -7.75 -3.39 -3.55
C GLY A 73 -7.41 -2.56 -2.33
N GLY A 74 -6.54 -3.04 -1.46
CA GLY A 74 -6.20 -2.40 -0.19
C GLY A 74 -4.70 -2.22 0.01
N ALA A 75 -4.26 -2.17 1.28
CA ALA A 75 -2.89 -1.88 1.67
C ALA A 75 -1.94 -3.09 1.63
N GLY A 76 -2.47 -4.33 1.69
CA GLY A 76 -1.68 -5.57 1.63
C GLY A 76 -0.87 -5.89 2.88
N GLU A 77 -1.29 -5.40 4.04
CA GLU A 77 -0.62 -5.58 5.33
C GLU A 77 -0.95 -6.93 5.95
N ARG A 78 0.00 -7.86 5.91
CA ARG A 78 -0.25 -9.22 6.40
C ARG A 78 -0.10 -9.37 7.91
N GLN A 79 1.02 -8.91 8.47
CA GLN A 79 1.29 -9.16 9.90
C GLN A 79 0.33 -8.38 10.79
N LEU A 80 0.07 -7.13 10.48
CA LEU A 80 -0.88 -6.30 11.23
C LEU A 80 -2.28 -6.92 11.26
N PHE A 81 -2.75 -7.45 10.12
CA PHE A 81 -4.03 -8.17 10.08
C PHE A 81 -4.01 -9.44 10.94
N ARG A 82 -2.93 -10.24 10.92
CA ARG A 82 -2.77 -11.41 11.78
C ARG A 82 -2.79 -11.04 13.26
N ASP A 83 -2.16 -9.94 13.63
CA ASP A 83 -2.14 -9.45 15.01
C ASP A 83 -3.55 -9.04 15.45
N ILE A 84 -4.33 -8.40 14.57
CA ILE A 84 -5.76 -8.11 14.80
C ILE A 84 -6.58 -9.39 14.94
N LEU A 85 -6.42 -10.38 14.06
CA LEU A 85 -7.14 -11.67 14.16
C LEU A 85 -6.83 -12.40 15.47
N LEU A 86 -5.56 -12.41 15.92
CA LEU A 86 -5.15 -13.00 17.18
C LEU A 86 -5.69 -12.24 18.41
N HIS A 87 -5.85 -10.94 18.29
CA HIS A 87 -6.53 -10.13 19.30
C HIS A 87 -8.03 -10.46 19.35
N MET A 88 -8.68 -10.54 18.21
CA MET A 88 -10.10 -10.91 18.10
C MET A 88 -10.37 -12.33 18.60
N GLU A 89 -9.45 -13.28 18.40
CA GLU A 89 -9.56 -14.64 18.94
C GLU A 89 -9.75 -14.63 20.46
N LYS A 90 -9.16 -13.65 21.15
CA LYS A 90 -9.22 -13.54 22.63
C LYS A 90 -10.39 -12.70 23.11
N GLN A 91 -10.67 -11.58 22.45
CA GLN A 91 -11.61 -10.57 22.93
C GLN A 91 -12.99 -10.66 22.24
N TYR A 92 -13.02 -11.09 20.97
CA TYR A 92 -14.24 -11.08 20.14
C TYR A 92 -14.39 -12.39 19.34
N PRO A 93 -14.39 -13.58 20.00
CA PRO A 93 -14.37 -14.88 19.31
C PRO A 93 -15.57 -15.09 18.39
N ASP A 94 -16.77 -14.65 18.77
CA ASP A 94 -17.97 -14.82 17.96
C ASP A 94 -17.92 -13.99 16.67
N THR A 95 -17.41 -12.76 16.76
CA THR A 95 -17.19 -11.90 15.58
C THR A 95 -16.12 -12.50 14.67
N LEU A 96 -15.04 -13.03 15.26
CA LEU A 96 -13.99 -13.71 14.50
C LEU A 96 -14.54 -14.94 13.77
N MET A 97 -15.37 -15.76 14.42
CA MET A 97 -15.98 -16.96 13.80
C MET A 97 -16.81 -16.59 12.56
N ARG A 98 -17.54 -15.47 12.59
CA ARG A 98 -18.26 -14.95 11.42
C ARG A 98 -17.34 -14.46 10.31
N LEU A 99 -16.16 -13.92 10.67
CA LEU A 99 -15.18 -13.38 9.72
C LEU A 99 -14.33 -14.48 9.04
N LEU A 100 -14.11 -15.62 9.70
CA LEU A 100 -13.21 -16.68 9.24
C LEU A 100 -13.41 -17.10 7.77
N PRO A 101 -14.63 -17.31 7.25
CA PRO A 101 -14.83 -17.74 5.86
C PRO A 101 -14.25 -16.75 4.83
N PHE A 102 -14.16 -15.47 5.17
CA PHE A 102 -13.71 -14.40 4.29
C PHE A 102 -12.19 -14.12 4.39
N VAL A 103 -11.53 -14.61 5.43
CA VAL A 103 -10.08 -14.38 5.63
C VAL A 103 -9.24 -14.80 4.42
N PRO A 104 -9.45 -15.96 3.76
CA PRO A 104 -8.66 -16.33 2.58
C PRO A 104 -8.93 -15.49 1.34
N GLU A 105 -10.07 -14.82 1.24
CA GLU A 105 -10.45 -13.95 0.11
C GLU A 105 -9.57 -12.67 0.08
N PHE A 106 -9.45 -12.00 1.22
CA PHE A 106 -8.66 -10.78 1.35
C PHE A 106 -7.18 -11.08 1.59
N GLY A 107 -6.90 -12.21 2.24
CA GLY A 107 -5.58 -12.66 2.63
C GLY A 107 -5.06 -13.85 1.84
N ARG A 108 -4.65 -14.84 2.60
CA ARG A 108 -4.15 -16.12 2.11
C ARG A 108 -4.61 -17.23 3.03
N TRP A 109 -4.65 -18.44 2.52
CA TRP A 109 -5.02 -19.62 3.30
C TRP A 109 -4.09 -19.87 4.52
N ASP A 110 -2.83 -19.43 4.48
CA ASP A 110 -1.93 -19.53 5.63
C ASP A 110 -2.23 -18.51 6.76
N ASP A 111 -3.09 -17.53 6.52
CA ASP A 111 -3.62 -16.67 7.57
C ASP A 111 -4.62 -17.41 8.48
N MET A 112 -5.20 -18.53 8.00
CA MET A 112 -6.05 -19.42 8.78
C MET A 112 -5.30 -20.32 9.78
N LEU A 113 -3.95 -20.34 9.71
CA LEU A 113 -3.10 -21.26 10.49
C LEU A 113 -2.49 -20.61 11.74
N ILE A 114 -2.89 -19.39 12.08
CA ILE A 114 -2.26 -18.61 13.16
C ILE A 114 -2.92 -18.84 14.53
N PHE A 115 -4.16 -19.32 14.55
CA PHE A 115 -5.01 -19.39 15.72
C PHE A 115 -4.49 -20.35 16.80
N LYS A 116 -4.86 -20.09 18.07
CA LYS A 116 -4.37 -20.81 19.26
C LYS A 116 -5.45 -21.63 19.93
N THR A 117 -6.68 -21.13 20.01
CA THR A 117 -7.79 -21.80 20.67
C THR A 117 -8.30 -22.97 19.84
N LYS A 118 -8.72 -24.05 20.51
CA LYS A 118 -9.20 -25.26 19.83
C LYS A 118 -10.42 -24.96 18.96
N GLN A 119 -11.37 -24.18 19.47
CA GLN A 119 -12.60 -23.84 18.76
C GLN A 119 -12.34 -23.15 17.43
N VAL A 120 -11.50 -22.12 17.42
CA VAL A 120 -11.18 -21.35 16.20
C VAL A 120 -10.30 -22.15 15.23
N LYS A 121 -9.36 -22.95 15.75
CA LYS A 121 -8.56 -23.89 14.94
C LYS A 121 -9.42 -24.90 14.23
N ASP A 122 -10.35 -25.55 14.95
CA ASP A 122 -11.22 -26.58 14.37
C ASP A 122 -12.10 -25.99 13.27
N ALA A 123 -12.65 -24.79 13.47
CA ALA A 123 -13.40 -24.07 12.46
C ALA A 123 -12.55 -23.72 11.23
N ALA A 124 -11.35 -23.20 11.44
CA ALA A 124 -10.41 -22.88 10.38
C ALA A 124 -9.99 -24.13 9.57
N TYR A 125 -9.73 -25.25 10.25
CA TYR A 125 -9.40 -26.52 9.59
C TYR A 125 -10.61 -27.11 8.83
N THR A 126 -11.83 -26.92 9.34
CA THR A 126 -13.04 -27.33 8.60
C THR A 126 -13.12 -26.57 7.26
N LEU A 127 -12.99 -25.24 7.28
CA LEU A 127 -12.99 -24.41 6.05
C LEU A 127 -11.85 -24.79 5.09
N ILE A 128 -10.67 -25.08 5.60
CA ILE A 128 -9.53 -25.58 4.80
C ILE A 128 -9.90 -26.92 4.15
N GLY A 129 -10.53 -27.84 4.91
CA GLY A 129 -10.94 -29.16 4.41
C GLY A 129 -11.98 -29.07 3.30
N ASP A 130 -12.96 -28.16 3.45
CA ASP A 130 -13.96 -27.87 2.43
C ASP A 130 -13.31 -27.37 1.14
N ALA A 131 -12.45 -26.37 1.25
CA ALA A 131 -11.71 -25.83 0.12
C ALA A 131 -10.82 -26.88 -0.58
N LEU A 132 -10.18 -27.79 0.16
CA LEU A 132 -9.39 -28.87 -0.42
C LEU A 132 -10.29 -29.90 -1.14
N ARG A 133 -11.49 -30.20 -0.61
CA ARG A 133 -12.50 -31.06 -1.27
C ARG A 133 -12.99 -30.43 -2.57
N GLU A 134 -13.19 -29.11 -2.58
CA GLU A 134 -13.55 -28.31 -3.76
C GLU A 134 -12.39 -28.10 -4.73
N ARG A 135 -11.25 -28.78 -4.49
CA ARG A 135 -10.04 -28.72 -5.33
C ARG A 135 -9.40 -27.33 -5.42
N ASN A 136 -9.48 -26.52 -4.36
CA ASN A 136 -8.86 -25.20 -4.32
C ASN A 136 -7.32 -25.31 -4.29
N GLY A 137 -6.70 -25.10 -5.44
CA GLY A 137 -5.25 -25.19 -5.60
C GLY A 137 -4.47 -24.13 -4.81
N LEU A 138 -5.06 -22.95 -4.54
CA LEU A 138 -4.44 -21.93 -3.71
C LEU A 138 -4.42 -22.35 -2.24
N CYS A 139 -5.49 -22.98 -1.75
CA CYS A 139 -5.51 -23.58 -0.43
C CYS A 139 -4.39 -24.61 -0.30
N ALA A 140 -4.33 -25.59 -1.21
CA ALA A 140 -3.31 -26.63 -1.21
C ALA A 140 -1.88 -26.06 -1.27
N LYS A 141 -1.66 -24.98 -2.04
CA LYS A 141 -0.35 -24.29 -2.15
C LYS A 141 0.15 -23.77 -0.81
N TRP A 142 -0.76 -23.19 0.00
CA TRP A 142 -0.39 -22.53 1.25
C TRP A 142 -0.39 -23.47 2.46
N MET A 143 -0.84 -24.71 2.32
CA MET A 143 -0.76 -25.69 3.41
C MET A 143 0.69 -26.12 3.66
N PRO A 144 1.14 -26.12 4.94
CA PRO A 144 2.47 -26.58 5.31
C PRO A 144 2.58 -28.10 5.08
N ARG A 145 3.69 -28.54 4.51
CA ARG A 145 3.98 -29.95 4.26
C ARG A 145 4.77 -30.61 5.38
N GLN A 146 5.34 -29.82 6.29
CA GLN A 146 6.20 -30.26 7.41
C GLN A 146 5.94 -29.37 8.64
N GLY A 147 6.43 -29.82 9.79
CA GLY A 147 6.32 -29.09 11.07
C GLY A 147 5.04 -29.38 11.84
N ALA A 148 4.90 -28.77 13.03
CA ALA A 148 3.81 -29.05 13.97
C ALA A 148 2.41 -28.79 13.37
N ILE A 149 2.23 -27.68 12.67
CA ILE A 149 0.95 -27.32 12.05
C ILE A 149 0.53 -28.36 11.01
N ALA A 150 1.48 -28.88 10.21
CA ALA A 150 1.17 -29.94 9.25
C ALA A 150 0.76 -31.26 9.95
N VAL A 151 1.31 -31.52 11.13
CA VAL A 151 0.90 -32.66 11.96
C VAL A 151 -0.51 -32.45 12.51
N GLU A 152 -0.81 -31.26 13.05
CA GLU A 152 -2.14 -30.91 13.55
C GLU A 152 -3.21 -31.06 12.45
N ILE A 153 -2.99 -30.48 11.28
CA ILE A 153 -3.93 -30.53 10.14
C ILE A 153 -4.19 -31.97 9.69
N ARG A 154 -3.14 -32.76 9.46
CA ARG A 154 -3.32 -34.14 9.00
C ARG A 154 -4.01 -35.03 10.05
N ASN A 155 -3.73 -34.81 11.34
CA ASN A 155 -4.40 -35.52 12.43
C ASN A 155 -5.89 -35.14 12.48
N PHE A 156 -6.22 -33.85 12.30
CA PHE A 156 -7.59 -33.39 12.22
C PHE A 156 -8.39 -34.09 11.10
N TYR A 157 -7.73 -34.35 9.94
CA TYR A 157 -8.36 -35.07 8.82
C TYR A 157 -8.16 -36.60 8.86
N GLY A 158 -7.52 -37.16 9.87
CA GLY A 158 -7.22 -38.60 9.93
C GLY A 158 -6.28 -39.10 8.82
N MET A 159 -5.38 -38.25 8.31
CA MET A 159 -4.51 -38.57 7.18
C MET A 159 -3.11 -38.99 7.62
N THR A 160 -2.57 -40.03 6.97
CA THR A 160 -1.14 -40.34 7.07
C THR A 160 -0.29 -39.25 6.39
N PRO A 161 0.99 -39.11 6.74
CA PRO A 161 1.91 -38.16 6.08
C PRO A 161 1.98 -38.32 4.56
N LYS A 162 1.89 -39.56 4.07
CA LYS A 162 1.93 -39.89 2.64
C LYS A 162 0.63 -39.43 1.95
N GLN A 163 -0.54 -39.71 2.52
CA GLN A 163 -1.84 -39.27 1.97
C GLN A 163 -1.92 -37.75 1.91
N TYR A 164 -1.60 -37.07 3.00
CA TYR A 164 -1.63 -35.62 3.07
C TYR A 164 -0.75 -34.95 1.99
N ARG A 165 0.53 -35.40 1.86
CA ARG A 165 1.43 -34.87 0.82
C ARG A 165 0.91 -35.13 -0.59
N LYS A 166 0.41 -36.37 -0.88
CA LYS A 166 -0.14 -36.70 -2.20
C LYS A 166 -1.34 -35.85 -2.56
N SER A 167 -2.26 -35.61 -1.60
CA SER A 167 -3.43 -34.75 -1.81
C SER A 167 -3.02 -33.33 -2.14
N LEU A 168 -2.09 -32.74 -1.37
CA LEU A 168 -1.65 -31.37 -1.64
C LEU A 168 -0.92 -31.26 -2.98
N VAL A 169 -0.08 -32.23 -3.35
CA VAL A 169 0.64 -32.22 -4.64
C VAL A 169 -0.32 -32.32 -5.81
N ALA A 170 -1.34 -33.19 -5.71
CA ALA A 170 -2.34 -33.38 -6.77
C ALA A 170 -3.20 -32.12 -7.02
N LEU A 171 -3.42 -31.31 -5.99
CA LEU A 171 -4.21 -30.08 -6.07
C LEU A 171 -3.38 -28.83 -6.44
N THR A 172 -2.10 -28.84 -6.10
CA THR A 172 -1.24 -27.67 -6.32
C THR A 172 -0.77 -27.66 -7.79
N ASN A 173 -1.06 -26.55 -8.50
CA ASN A 173 -0.55 -26.34 -9.85
C ASN A 173 0.26 -25.02 -9.87
N VAL A 174 1.55 -25.12 -9.63
CA VAL A 174 2.46 -23.97 -9.57
C VAL A 174 3.65 -24.19 -10.50
N VAL A 175 4.24 -23.09 -10.96
CA VAL A 175 5.39 -23.12 -11.89
C VAL A 175 6.59 -23.91 -11.33
N GLU A 176 6.78 -23.86 -10.01
CA GLU A 176 7.86 -24.59 -9.33
C GLU A 176 7.76 -26.12 -9.54
N GLN A 177 6.55 -26.69 -9.65
CA GLN A 177 6.36 -28.11 -9.94
C GLN A 177 6.82 -28.44 -11.37
N LYS A 178 6.44 -27.61 -12.35
CA LYS A 178 6.89 -27.75 -13.75
C LYS A 178 8.41 -27.64 -13.86
N MET A 179 9.00 -26.65 -13.16
CA MET A 179 10.47 -26.48 -13.11
C MET A 179 11.18 -27.69 -12.50
N CYS A 180 10.66 -28.24 -11.39
CA CYS A 180 11.23 -29.45 -10.76
C CYS A 180 11.08 -30.70 -11.64
N ALA A 181 9.99 -30.82 -12.39
CA ALA A 181 9.77 -31.88 -13.37
C ALA A 181 10.55 -31.69 -14.67
N LYS A 182 11.28 -30.57 -14.83
CA LYS A 182 11.96 -30.15 -16.07
C LYS A 182 11.01 -29.98 -17.27
N ASP A 183 9.73 -29.78 -16.99
CA ASP A 183 8.69 -29.56 -18.00
C ASP A 183 8.59 -28.06 -18.33
N TRP A 184 9.66 -27.55 -18.95
CA TRP A 184 9.82 -26.11 -19.26
C TRP A 184 8.89 -25.67 -20.39
N ASP A 185 8.57 -26.57 -21.32
CA ASP A 185 7.75 -26.28 -22.49
C ASP A 185 6.26 -26.04 -22.14
N SER A 186 5.81 -26.63 -21.04
CA SER A 186 4.44 -26.42 -20.55
C SER A 186 4.22 -25.11 -19.79
N ILE A 187 5.27 -24.28 -19.60
CA ILE A 187 5.18 -23.04 -18.84
C ILE A 187 4.55 -21.93 -19.69
N GLU A 188 3.37 -21.48 -19.28
CA GLU A 188 2.68 -20.33 -19.85
C GLU A 188 3.12 -19.03 -19.16
N PHE A 189 4.15 -18.36 -19.69
CA PHE A 189 4.78 -17.19 -19.05
C PHE A 189 3.82 -16.06 -18.75
N GLY A 190 2.85 -15.75 -19.63
CA GLY A 190 1.85 -14.71 -19.44
C GLY A 190 0.84 -14.98 -18.31
N LYS A 191 0.70 -16.23 -17.87
CA LYS A 191 -0.17 -16.64 -16.74
C LYS A 191 0.58 -16.71 -15.40
N LEU A 192 1.89 -16.54 -15.40
CA LEU A 192 2.67 -16.61 -14.15
C LEU A 192 2.30 -15.46 -13.21
N PRO A 193 2.25 -15.72 -11.88
CA PRO A 193 2.22 -14.64 -10.91
C PRO A 193 3.45 -13.73 -11.07
N SER A 194 3.28 -12.42 -10.97
CA SER A 194 4.34 -11.42 -11.21
C SER A 194 5.61 -11.68 -10.40
N LEU A 195 5.47 -12.01 -9.11
CA LEU A 195 6.62 -12.32 -8.25
C LEU A 195 7.32 -13.61 -8.65
N ALA A 196 6.63 -14.61 -9.17
CA ALA A 196 7.23 -15.83 -9.69
C ALA A 196 7.98 -15.54 -10.99
N SER A 197 7.38 -14.77 -11.90
CA SER A 197 8.03 -14.32 -13.14
C SER A 197 9.34 -13.56 -12.84
N ALA A 198 9.31 -12.60 -11.92
CA ALA A 198 10.50 -11.85 -11.51
C ALA A 198 11.57 -12.75 -10.85
N ARG A 199 11.16 -13.67 -9.97
CA ARG A 199 12.08 -14.56 -9.24
C ARG A 199 12.80 -15.54 -10.14
N TYR A 200 12.12 -16.09 -11.13
CA TYR A 200 12.62 -17.21 -11.94
C TYR A 200 13.09 -16.78 -13.33
N ASN A 201 13.14 -15.49 -13.65
CA ASN A 201 13.55 -14.97 -14.96
C ASN A 201 14.89 -15.54 -15.45
N LYS A 202 15.91 -15.64 -14.56
CA LYS A 202 17.21 -16.21 -14.89
C LYS A 202 17.14 -17.73 -15.17
N ALA A 203 16.25 -18.45 -14.47
CA ALA A 203 16.04 -19.87 -14.71
C ALA A 203 15.32 -20.10 -16.04
N PHE A 204 14.34 -19.29 -16.39
CA PHE A 204 13.65 -19.31 -17.67
C PHE A 204 14.62 -19.03 -18.84
N GLY A 205 15.46 -17.99 -18.70
CA GLY A 205 16.47 -17.66 -19.71
C GLY A 205 17.49 -18.78 -19.94
N ARG A 206 17.77 -19.62 -18.94
CA ARG A 206 18.72 -20.74 -19.06
C ARG A 206 18.07 -22.03 -19.59
N ASN A 207 16.87 -22.36 -19.13
CA ASN A 207 16.28 -23.69 -19.34
C ASN A 207 15.13 -23.69 -20.36
N ALA A 208 14.58 -22.52 -20.71
CA ALA A 208 13.53 -22.33 -21.70
C ALA A 208 13.85 -21.13 -22.63
N ALA A 209 15.12 -20.99 -23.02
CA ALA A 209 15.66 -19.78 -23.68
C ALA A 209 14.85 -19.34 -24.91
N GLU A 210 14.52 -20.24 -25.81
CA GLU A 210 13.77 -19.95 -27.03
C GLU A 210 12.31 -19.54 -26.74
N ALA A 211 11.60 -20.31 -25.94
CA ALA A 211 10.21 -20.01 -25.57
C ALA A 211 10.11 -18.70 -24.77
N TYR A 212 11.07 -18.44 -23.88
CA TYR A 212 11.13 -17.21 -23.11
C TYR A 212 11.51 -16.00 -23.98
N ALA A 213 12.39 -16.15 -24.96
CA ALA A 213 12.71 -15.09 -25.94
C ALA A 213 11.49 -14.74 -26.81
N LYS A 214 10.75 -15.73 -27.31
CA LYS A 214 9.48 -15.54 -28.03
C LYS A 214 8.44 -14.80 -27.18
N TYR A 215 8.32 -15.17 -25.89
CA TYR A 215 7.45 -14.45 -24.96
C TYR A 215 7.84 -12.97 -24.82
N LYS A 216 9.12 -12.67 -24.61
CA LYS A 216 9.62 -11.29 -24.52
C LYS A 216 9.37 -10.49 -25.80
N ALA A 217 9.55 -11.10 -26.97
CA ALA A 217 9.23 -10.46 -28.24
C ALA A 217 7.73 -10.09 -28.35
N ARG A 218 6.84 -10.98 -27.89
CA ARG A 218 5.39 -10.68 -27.83
C ARG A 218 5.07 -9.57 -26.81
N LEU A 219 5.76 -9.51 -25.66
CA LEU A 219 5.61 -8.40 -24.70
C LEU A 219 6.00 -7.06 -25.34
N THR A 220 7.12 -7.02 -26.08
CA THR A 220 7.58 -5.82 -26.79
C THR A 220 6.59 -5.39 -27.87
N ALA A 221 6.01 -6.36 -28.59
CA ALA A 221 4.99 -6.11 -29.62
C ALA A 221 3.61 -5.77 -29.05
N GLY A 222 3.40 -5.89 -27.72
CA GLY A 222 2.10 -5.64 -27.07
C GLY A 222 1.05 -6.73 -27.32
N THR A 223 1.45 -7.89 -27.87
CA THR A 223 0.56 -9.04 -28.17
C THR A 223 0.46 -10.05 -27.02
N ASP A 224 1.23 -9.83 -25.95
CA ASP A 224 1.18 -10.62 -24.72
C ASP A 224 1.26 -9.67 -23.50
N LYS A 225 1.00 -10.18 -22.31
CA LYS A 225 0.98 -9.39 -21.07
C LYS A 225 1.67 -10.09 -19.92
N VAL A 226 2.08 -9.30 -18.92
CA VAL A 226 2.53 -9.79 -17.62
C VAL A 226 1.39 -9.59 -16.63
N ASN A 227 1.16 -10.56 -15.75
CA ASN A 227 0.20 -10.41 -14.66
C ASN A 227 0.76 -9.45 -13.61
N ALA A 228 0.20 -8.26 -13.47
CA ALA A 228 0.63 -7.21 -12.54
C ALA A 228 -0.41 -6.81 -11.48
N ASN A 229 -1.54 -7.52 -11.38
CA ASN A 229 -2.68 -7.13 -10.53
C ASN A 229 -2.41 -7.18 -9.02
N ALA A 230 -1.34 -7.85 -8.57
CA ALA A 230 -0.99 -8.02 -7.16
C ALA A 230 0.48 -7.64 -6.88
N VAL A 231 1.01 -6.69 -7.65
CA VAL A 231 2.37 -6.16 -7.52
C VAL A 231 2.28 -4.67 -7.23
N TYR A 232 3.08 -4.21 -6.30
CA TYR A 232 3.18 -2.79 -5.99
C TYR A 232 4.27 -2.10 -6.84
N PRO A 233 4.18 -0.80 -7.08
CA PRO A 233 5.19 -0.05 -7.83
C PRO A 233 6.62 -0.27 -7.30
N HIS A 234 6.80 -0.30 -5.98
CA HIS A 234 8.11 -0.54 -5.37
C HIS A 234 8.67 -1.95 -5.58
N ASP A 235 7.81 -2.98 -5.73
CA ASP A 235 8.27 -4.34 -6.06
C ASP A 235 8.82 -4.41 -7.49
N VAL A 236 8.21 -3.68 -8.43
CA VAL A 236 8.70 -3.60 -9.81
C VAL A 236 10.05 -2.90 -9.87
N ILE A 237 10.17 -1.74 -9.19
CA ILE A 237 11.44 -1.00 -9.09
C ILE A 237 12.51 -1.83 -8.39
N LYS A 238 12.17 -2.54 -7.32
CA LYS A 238 13.10 -3.45 -6.65
C LYS A 238 13.59 -4.54 -7.59
N THR A 239 12.71 -5.13 -8.39
CA THR A 239 13.09 -6.14 -9.39
C THR A 239 14.08 -5.57 -10.40
N LEU A 240 13.88 -4.34 -10.87
CA LEU A 240 14.80 -3.63 -11.75
C LEU A 240 16.18 -3.45 -11.10
N LYS A 241 16.22 -2.91 -9.88
CA LYS A 241 17.47 -2.68 -9.12
C LYS A 241 18.29 -3.97 -8.89
N HIS A 242 17.64 -5.13 -8.82
CA HIS A 242 18.30 -6.44 -8.64
C HIS A 242 18.59 -7.18 -9.95
N GLY A 243 18.61 -6.47 -11.08
CA GLY A 243 18.96 -7.02 -12.39
C GLY A 243 17.88 -7.90 -13.01
N GLY A 244 16.62 -7.55 -12.79
CA GLY A 244 15.48 -8.13 -13.51
C GLY A 244 15.57 -7.84 -15.01
N ASP A 245 14.93 -8.69 -15.82
CA ASP A 245 14.85 -8.50 -17.27
C ASP A 245 14.08 -7.23 -17.59
N HIS A 246 14.70 -6.27 -18.26
CA HIS A 246 14.15 -4.94 -18.54
C HIS A 246 12.83 -5.00 -19.32
N VAL A 247 12.70 -5.92 -20.30
CA VAL A 247 11.47 -6.07 -21.08
C VAL A 247 10.31 -6.51 -20.21
N VAL A 248 10.55 -7.49 -19.32
CA VAL A 248 9.53 -8.01 -18.41
C VAL A 248 9.17 -6.96 -17.34
N VAL A 249 10.17 -6.26 -16.81
CA VAL A 249 9.97 -5.21 -15.79
C VAL A 249 9.19 -4.02 -16.36
N ASP A 250 9.52 -3.56 -17.57
CA ASP A 250 8.78 -2.50 -18.27
C ASP A 250 7.33 -2.93 -18.57
N ALA A 251 7.13 -4.19 -18.98
CA ALA A 251 5.79 -4.74 -19.18
C ALA A 251 5.00 -4.84 -17.87
N GLN A 252 5.64 -5.21 -16.75
CA GLN A 252 5.02 -5.20 -15.42
C GLN A 252 4.62 -3.79 -14.99
N TRP A 253 5.49 -2.80 -15.20
CA TRP A 253 5.22 -1.40 -14.87
C TRP A 253 4.03 -0.85 -15.65
N LYS A 254 4.02 -1.06 -16.97
CA LYS A 254 2.90 -0.66 -17.84
C LYS A 254 1.60 -1.37 -17.46
N GLY A 255 1.69 -2.63 -17.07
CA GLY A 255 0.56 -3.47 -16.66
C GLY A 255 0.03 -3.20 -15.24
N LEU A 256 0.66 -2.31 -14.45
CA LEU A 256 0.11 -1.88 -13.16
C LEU A 256 -1.29 -1.27 -13.36
N PRO A 257 -2.28 -1.62 -12.52
CA PRO A 257 -3.60 -1.01 -12.59
C PRO A 257 -3.53 0.52 -12.58
N ASP A 258 -4.35 1.17 -13.38
CA ASP A 258 -4.47 2.64 -13.38
C ASP A 258 -5.52 3.05 -12.34
N TYR A 259 -5.07 3.69 -11.27
CA TYR A 259 -5.92 4.25 -10.22
C TYR A 259 -6.01 5.78 -10.27
N MET A 260 -5.39 6.42 -11.28
CA MET A 260 -5.34 7.87 -11.38
C MET A 260 -6.51 8.46 -12.15
N ASP A 261 -7.17 7.67 -13.01
CA ASP A 261 -8.35 8.01 -13.81
C ASP A 261 -8.31 9.40 -14.46
N GLY A 262 -7.12 9.80 -14.91
CA GLY A 262 -6.92 11.06 -15.61
C GLY A 262 -6.91 12.34 -14.77
N SER A 263 -6.85 12.22 -13.45
CA SER A 263 -6.84 13.34 -12.52
C SER A 263 -5.59 14.20 -12.60
N ALA A 264 -5.72 15.53 -12.40
CA ALA A 264 -4.60 16.48 -12.32
C ALA A 264 -4.00 16.48 -10.92
N VAL A 265 -3.13 15.51 -10.64
CA VAL A 265 -2.51 15.27 -9.34
C VAL A 265 -1.01 15.53 -9.44
N MET A 266 -0.41 16.20 -8.46
CA MET A 266 1.04 16.41 -8.41
C MET A 266 1.63 15.71 -7.19
N PRO A 267 2.47 14.68 -7.38
CA PRO A 267 3.18 14.03 -6.28
C PRO A 267 4.32 14.91 -5.75
N LEU A 268 4.37 15.05 -4.42
CA LEU A 268 5.47 15.63 -3.67
C LEU A 268 6.14 14.50 -2.89
N VAL A 269 7.36 14.15 -3.27
CA VAL A 269 8.08 12.99 -2.74
C VAL A 269 9.14 13.45 -1.75
N ASP A 270 8.99 13.00 -0.52
CA ASP A 270 9.97 13.20 0.53
C ASP A 270 11.22 12.34 0.29
N VAL A 271 12.37 12.99 0.18
CA VAL A 271 13.68 12.36 0.00
C VAL A 271 14.65 12.68 1.15
N SER A 272 14.12 13.08 2.28
CA SER A 272 14.88 13.44 3.49
C SER A 272 15.56 12.24 4.15
N GLY A 273 16.43 12.51 5.11
CA GLY A 273 17.19 11.48 5.84
C GLY A 273 16.33 10.49 6.60
N SER A 274 15.21 10.92 7.19
CA SER A 274 14.25 10.04 7.91
C SER A 274 13.63 8.98 7.01
N MET A 275 13.47 9.27 5.72
CA MET A 275 12.95 8.31 4.73
C MET A 275 13.88 7.13 4.42
N HIS A 276 15.14 7.15 4.87
CA HIS A 276 16.08 6.03 4.75
C HIS A 276 15.89 4.97 5.86
N CYS A 277 14.77 4.99 6.56
CA CYS A 277 14.42 3.94 7.52
C CYS A 277 13.91 2.67 6.84
N PRO A 278 14.27 1.47 7.37
CA PRO A 278 13.76 0.20 6.88
C PRO A 278 12.27 0.03 7.15
N VAL A 279 11.50 -0.34 6.13
CA VAL A 279 10.08 -0.64 6.27
C VAL A 279 9.87 -1.91 7.10
N GLY A 280 9.30 -1.77 8.29
CA GLY A 280 9.01 -2.90 9.18
C GLY A 280 10.23 -3.75 9.52
N GLY A 281 11.41 -3.13 9.65
CA GLY A 281 12.66 -3.80 9.91
C GLY A 281 13.28 -4.53 8.69
N ASN A 282 12.65 -4.49 7.52
CA ASN A 282 13.17 -5.08 6.30
C ASN A 282 14.26 -4.22 5.67
N LYS A 283 15.52 -4.55 5.91
CA LYS A 283 16.70 -3.84 5.38
C LYS A 283 16.77 -3.77 3.84
N ASN A 284 15.96 -4.54 3.12
CA ASN A 284 15.92 -4.55 1.65
C ASN A 284 14.79 -3.67 1.08
N LEU A 285 14.09 -2.90 1.91
CA LEU A 285 13.05 -1.97 1.48
C LEU A 285 13.04 -0.77 2.42
N MET A 286 13.38 0.40 1.90
CA MET A 286 13.37 1.66 2.65
C MET A 286 12.08 2.45 2.34
N CYS A 287 11.67 3.33 3.24
CA CYS A 287 10.52 4.22 3.00
C CYS A 287 10.70 5.08 1.75
N ILE A 288 11.93 5.55 1.50
CA ILE A 288 12.26 6.31 0.29
C ILE A 288 12.03 5.50 -1.00
N ASP A 289 12.31 4.19 -1.02
CA ASP A 289 12.05 3.35 -2.20
C ASP A 289 10.56 3.30 -2.53
N VAL A 290 9.71 3.27 -1.49
CA VAL A 290 8.25 3.30 -1.65
C VAL A 290 7.77 4.67 -2.11
N ALA A 291 8.26 5.76 -1.49
CA ALA A 291 7.91 7.13 -1.85
C ALA A 291 8.22 7.44 -3.31
N LEU A 292 9.43 7.13 -3.75
CA LEU A 292 9.88 7.31 -5.13
C LEU A 292 9.05 6.45 -6.11
N ALA A 293 8.76 5.21 -5.75
CA ALA A 293 7.96 4.32 -6.59
C ALA A 293 6.52 4.80 -6.75
N LEU A 294 5.88 5.25 -5.68
CA LEU A 294 4.53 5.80 -5.72
C LEU A 294 4.50 7.15 -6.46
N GLY A 295 5.45 8.04 -6.19
CA GLY A 295 5.58 9.32 -6.89
C GLY A 295 5.73 9.13 -8.39
N LEU A 296 6.62 8.21 -8.81
CA LEU A 296 6.83 7.87 -10.21
C LEU A 296 5.58 7.22 -10.83
N TYR A 297 4.91 6.32 -10.11
CA TYR A 297 3.66 5.71 -10.55
C TYR A 297 2.57 6.77 -10.79
N CYS A 298 2.37 7.67 -9.84
CA CYS A 298 1.38 8.75 -9.97
C CYS A 298 1.72 9.66 -11.15
N ALA A 299 2.97 10.07 -11.31
CA ALA A 299 3.43 10.89 -12.42
C ALA A 299 3.23 10.18 -13.77
N ASP A 300 3.56 8.87 -13.86
CA ASP A 300 3.46 8.09 -15.09
C ASP A 300 2.00 7.80 -15.52
N LYS A 301 1.10 7.56 -14.56
CA LYS A 301 -0.33 7.33 -14.82
C LYS A 301 -1.12 8.63 -14.96
N ASN A 302 -0.55 9.77 -14.60
CA ASN A 302 -1.17 11.08 -14.74
C ASN A 302 -1.40 11.45 -16.22
N LYS A 303 -2.29 12.40 -16.46
CA LYS A 303 -2.60 12.92 -17.82
C LYS A 303 -2.44 14.43 -17.85
N GLY A 304 -2.42 15.00 -19.06
CA GLY A 304 -2.34 16.45 -19.26
C GLY A 304 -1.01 17.06 -18.83
N ALA A 305 -1.04 18.27 -18.28
CA ALA A 305 0.15 19.08 -17.97
C ALA A 305 1.06 18.45 -16.88
N PHE A 306 0.51 17.59 -16.03
CA PHE A 306 1.26 16.94 -14.94
C PHE A 306 1.76 15.54 -15.27
N LYS A 307 1.58 15.07 -16.51
CA LYS A 307 2.14 13.80 -16.95
C LYS A 307 3.66 13.79 -16.79
N ASP A 308 4.16 12.69 -16.21
CA ASP A 308 5.60 12.48 -15.97
C ASP A 308 6.24 13.51 -15.01
N THR A 309 5.42 14.33 -14.33
CA THR A 309 5.90 15.40 -13.44
C THR A 309 5.70 15.03 -11.98
N PHE A 310 6.73 15.23 -11.16
CA PHE A 310 6.67 15.17 -9.70
C PHE A 310 7.68 16.12 -9.09
N LEU A 311 7.55 16.40 -7.81
CA LEU A 311 8.48 17.22 -7.05
C LEU A 311 9.10 16.39 -5.94
N THR A 312 10.44 16.36 -5.87
CA THR A 312 11.14 15.87 -4.69
C THR A 312 11.35 17.03 -3.73
N PHE A 313 11.16 16.80 -2.44
CA PHE A 313 11.46 17.82 -1.44
C PHE A 313 12.39 17.32 -0.35
N SER A 314 13.33 18.19 -0.04
CA SER A 314 14.30 18.13 1.02
C SER A 314 14.76 19.58 1.27
N GLY A 315 15.99 19.84 1.68
CA GLY A 315 16.52 21.21 1.79
C GLY A 315 16.61 21.99 0.46
N LYS A 316 16.56 21.30 -0.69
CA LYS A 316 16.55 21.92 -2.04
C LYS A 316 15.51 21.22 -2.93
N PRO A 317 14.25 21.64 -2.84
CA PRO A 317 13.17 21.05 -3.66
C PRO A 317 13.40 21.26 -5.15
N LYS A 318 13.02 20.26 -5.97
CA LYS A 318 13.17 20.33 -7.42
C LYS A 318 11.99 19.66 -8.12
N ALA A 319 11.34 20.43 -8.98
CA ALA A 319 10.36 19.88 -9.92
C ALA A 319 11.10 19.11 -11.03
N GLN A 320 10.62 17.93 -11.35
CA GLN A 320 11.24 17.01 -12.31
C GLN A 320 10.21 16.51 -13.30
N VAL A 321 10.64 16.40 -14.57
CA VAL A 321 9.89 15.74 -15.64
C VAL A 321 10.73 14.56 -16.11
N VAL A 322 10.26 13.33 -15.86
CA VAL A 322 10.97 12.09 -16.21
C VAL A 322 10.31 11.38 -17.37
N LYS A 323 11.11 11.03 -18.41
CA LYS A 323 10.61 10.43 -19.65
C LYS A 323 11.36 9.15 -20.00
N GLY A 324 10.72 8.31 -20.81
CA GLY A 324 11.33 7.10 -21.33
C GLY A 324 10.87 5.82 -20.63
N THR A 325 11.68 4.76 -20.71
CA THR A 325 11.47 3.48 -20.03
C THR A 325 11.61 3.64 -18.51
N LEU A 326 11.12 2.67 -17.74
CA LEU A 326 11.27 2.70 -16.27
C LEU A 326 12.74 2.84 -15.84
N SER A 327 13.66 2.13 -16.52
CA SER A 327 15.10 2.27 -16.29
C SER A 327 15.60 3.70 -16.48
N GLN A 328 15.22 4.35 -17.58
CA GLN A 328 15.62 5.73 -17.88
C GLN A 328 15.04 6.72 -16.87
N LYS A 329 13.77 6.54 -16.50
CA LYS A 329 13.12 7.34 -15.45
C LYS A 329 13.85 7.20 -14.10
N MET A 330 14.25 5.97 -13.71
CA MET A 330 15.00 5.72 -12.49
C MET A 330 16.39 6.37 -12.49
N VAL A 331 17.10 6.36 -13.63
CA VAL A 331 18.40 7.05 -13.76
C VAL A 331 18.22 8.55 -13.57
N GLN A 332 17.20 9.15 -14.22
CA GLN A 332 16.89 10.58 -14.08
C GLN A 332 16.56 10.95 -12.63
N MET A 333 15.81 10.11 -11.91
CA MET A 333 15.51 10.34 -10.49
C MET A 333 16.76 10.25 -9.61
N ASN A 334 17.62 9.24 -9.82
CA ASN A 334 18.82 9.04 -9.02
C ASN A 334 19.89 10.14 -9.23
N SER A 335 19.82 10.90 -10.32
CA SER A 335 20.70 12.05 -10.59
C SER A 335 20.27 13.33 -9.86
N SER A 336 19.19 13.31 -9.09
CA SER A 336 18.69 14.46 -8.34
C SER A 336 19.46 14.67 -7.05
N ASP A 337 19.62 15.93 -6.66
CA ASP A 337 20.26 16.31 -5.39
C ASP A 337 19.31 15.98 -4.22
N TRP A 338 19.66 14.99 -3.42
CA TRP A 338 18.87 14.50 -2.30
C TRP A 338 19.43 15.09 -1.00
N GLY A 339 18.90 16.25 -0.60
CA GLY A 339 19.22 16.83 0.71
C GLY A 339 18.70 15.98 1.87
N MET A 340 19.19 16.28 3.10
CA MET A 340 18.89 15.49 4.30
C MET A 340 17.72 16.03 5.14
N ASN A 341 17.15 17.19 4.79
CA ASN A 341 16.12 17.90 5.57
C ASN A 341 14.71 17.63 5.02
N THR A 342 13.69 17.72 5.88
CA THR A 342 12.26 17.55 5.52
C THR A 342 11.59 18.92 5.40
N ASP A 343 12.12 19.80 4.53
CA ASP A 343 11.62 21.17 4.36
C ASP A 343 10.42 21.22 3.39
N LEU A 344 9.23 20.93 3.94
CA LEU A 344 7.98 21.06 3.21
C LEU A 344 7.69 22.52 2.83
N ASN A 345 8.14 23.48 3.65
CA ASN A 345 7.95 24.90 3.38
C ASN A 345 8.68 25.33 2.10
N ALA A 346 9.95 24.91 1.93
CA ALA A 346 10.71 25.16 0.72
C ALA A 346 10.07 24.50 -0.53
N ALA A 347 9.47 23.32 -0.37
CA ALA A 347 8.77 22.64 -1.49
C ALA A 347 7.61 23.49 -2.02
N PHE A 348 6.82 24.11 -1.15
CA PHE A 348 5.74 24.99 -1.56
C PHE A 348 6.21 26.33 -2.10
N ASP A 349 7.31 26.87 -1.58
CA ASP A 349 7.96 28.06 -2.18
C ASP A 349 8.40 27.79 -3.61
N GLU A 350 8.96 26.62 -3.89
CA GLU A 350 9.39 26.25 -5.25
C GLU A 350 8.20 26.10 -6.21
N ILE A 351 7.11 25.42 -5.78
CA ILE A 351 5.90 25.30 -6.60
C ILE A 351 5.38 26.69 -6.98
N LEU A 352 5.20 27.55 -5.98
CA LEU A 352 4.65 28.89 -6.19
C LEU A 352 5.60 29.80 -6.94
N ARG A 353 6.92 29.70 -6.71
CA ARG A 353 7.94 30.42 -7.48
C ARG A 353 7.86 30.08 -8.97
N VAL A 354 7.75 28.79 -9.31
CA VAL A 354 7.61 28.33 -10.71
C VAL A 354 6.31 28.86 -11.32
N ALA A 355 5.20 28.75 -10.58
CA ALA A 355 3.89 29.20 -11.03
C ALA A 355 3.85 30.73 -11.29
N VAL A 356 4.31 31.53 -10.32
CA VAL A 356 4.34 33.00 -10.45
C VAL A 356 5.29 33.44 -11.56
N LYS A 357 6.51 32.89 -11.63
CA LYS A 357 7.47 33.20 -12.69
C LYS A 357 6.96 32.82 -14.09
N GLY A 358 6.29 31.67 -14.18
CA GLY A 358 5.68 31.18 -15.42
C GLY A 358 4.35 31.86 -15.76
N LYS A 359 3.83 32.72 -14.90
CA LYS A 359 2.47 33.32 -15.04
C LYS A 359 1.42 32.27 -15.29
N VAL A 360 1.52 31.12 -14.57
CA VAL A 360 0.60 29.99 -14.72
C VAL A 360 -0.79 30.43 -14.26
N ALA A 361 -1.81 30.18 -15.08
CA ALA A 361 -3.19 30.47 -14.68
C ALA A 361 -3.63 29.57 -13.52
N ASP A 362 -4.50 30.05 -12.64
CA ASP A 362 -5.00 29.28 -11.50
C ASP A 362 -5.70 27.97 -11.94
N ALA A 363 -6.37 27.99 -13.10
CA ALA A 363 -7.02 26.81 -13.68
C ALA A 363 -6.02 25.71 -14.10
N ASP A 364 -4.77 26.07 -14.40
CA ASP A 364 -3.69 25.16 -14.83
C ASP A 364 -2.83 24.67 -13.64
N MET A 365 -3.12 25.13 -12.42
CA MET A 365 -2.47 24.64 -11.22
C MET A 365 -2.95 23.23 -10.85
N PRO A 366 -2.12 22.42 -10.12
CA PRO A 366 -2.54 21.11 -9.64
C PRO A 366 -3.78 21.23 -8.73
N LYS A 367 -4.82 20.46 -9.01
CA LYS A 367 -6.04 20.43 -8.18
C LYS A 367 -5.86 19.60 -6.91
N THR A 368 -4.92 18.66 -6.92
CA THR A 368 -4.61 17.79 -5.79
C THR A 368 -3.10 17.60 -5.67
N LEU A 369 -2.58 17.77 -4.46
CA LEU A 369 -1.19 17.52 -4.11
C LEU A 369 -1.11 16.28 -3.21
N LEU A 370 -0.25 15.31 -3.58
CA LEU A 370 0.04 14.11 -2.80
C LEU A 370 1.36 14.28 -2.09
N ILE A 371 1.35 14.40 -0.77
CA ILE A 371 2.57 14.49 0.06
C ILE A 371 2.93 13.08 0.53
N LEU A 372 3.92 12.45 -0.11
CA LEU A 372 4.43 11.11 0.17
C LEU A 372 5.60 11.20 1.14
N SER A 373 5.37 10.97 2.44
CA SER A 373 6.34 11.23 3.51
C SER A 373 6.08 10.33 4.74
N ASP A 374 7.04 10.28 5.67
CA ASP A 374 6.82 9.78 7.03
C ASP A 374 6.21 10.85 7.98
N MET A 375 5.84 12.01 7.42
CA MET A 375 5.20 13.13 8.12
C MET A 375 6.05 13.81 9.20
N GLN A 376 7.36 13.65 9.18
CA GLN A 376 8.28 14.28 10.15
C GLN A 376 8.83 15.60 9.60
N PHE A 377 7.94 16.56 9.30
CA PHE A 377 8.27 17.84 8.69
C PHE A 377 9.04 18.76 9.63
N ASP A 378 9.95 19.56 9.06
CA ASP A 378 10.71 20.58 9.77
C ASP A 378 9.79 21.72 10.24
N GLN A 379 10.14 22.37 11.35
CA GLN A 379 9.41 23.52 11.87
C GLN A 379 9.45 24.68 10.87
N CYS A 380 8.29 25.32 10.66
CA CYS A 380 8.24 26.56 9.89
C CYS A 380 9.00 27.67 10.62
N VAL A 381 10.07 28.18 10.02
CA VAL A 381 10.97 29.15 10.66
C VAL A 381 10.26 30.47 10.98
N ARG A 382 9.33 30.89 10.09
CA ARG A 382 8.66 32.21 10.21
C ARG A 382 7.40 32.21 11.07
N PHE A 383 6.65 31.09 11.07
CA PHE A 383 5.40 30.94 11.80
C PHE A 383 5.33 29.54 12.41
N ASP A 384 4.79 29.42 13.61
CA ASP A 384 4.57 28.13 14.26
C ASP A 384 3.27 27.46 13.72
N ASP A 385 3.23 27.21 12.41
CA ASP A 385 2.11 26.64 11.69
C ASP A 385 2.11 25.10 11.69
N THR A 386 0.92 24.50 11.53
CA THR A 386 0.83 23.13 11.04
C THR A 386 1.10 23.10 9.54
N ALA A 387 1.50 21.93 8.99
CA ALA A 387 1.75 21.78 7.55
C ALA A 387 0.58 22.34 6.71
N HIS A 388 -0.67 21.96 7.02
CA HIS A 388 -1.84 22.45 6.31
C HIS A 388 -2.01 23.99 6.39
N LYS A 389 -1.83 24.57 7.58
CA LYS A 389 -1.96 26.03 7.74
C LYS A 389 -0.92 26.79 6.92
N MET A 390 0.32 26.30 6.94
CA MET A 390 1.42 26.88 6.15
C MET A 390 1.09 26.86 4.65
N ILE A 391 0.59 25.73 4.13
CA ILE A 391 0.23 25.60 2.72
C ILE A 391 -0.88 26.59 2.34
N VAL A 392 -1.98 26.64 3.13
CA VAL A 392 -3.11 27.57 2.89
C VAL A 392 -2.62 29.01 2.86
N ARG A 393 -1.78 29.41 3.80
CA ARG A 393 -1.25 30.76 3.85
C ARG A 393 -0.44 31.11 2.59
N LYS A 394 0.50 30.24 2.19
CA LYS A 394 1.37 30.48 1.02
C LYS A 394 0.58 30.63 -0.28
N TYR A 395 -0.42 29.75 -0.51
CA TYR A 395 -1.25 29.83 -1.72
C TYR A 395 -2.06 31.13 -1.75
N LYS A 396 -2.63 31.56 -0.63
CA LYS A 396 -3.35 32.83 -0.51
C LYS A 396 -2.44 34.04 -0.75
N GLU A 397 -1.23 34.05 -0.17
CA GLU A 397 -0.24 35.11 -0.37
C GLU A 397 0.20 35.23 -1.83
N ALA A 398 0.28 34.08 -2.54
CA ALA A 398 0.63 34.03 -3.96
C ALA A 398 -0.56 34.28 -4.93
N GLY A 399 -1.78 34.43 -4.41
CA GLY A 399 -2.99 34.69 -5.20
C GLY A 399 -3.56 33.46 -5.91
N TYR A 400 -3.21 32.24 -5.48
CA TYR A 400 -3.68 30.98 -6.04
C TYR A 400 -4.73 30.30 -5.16
N THR A 401 -5.61 29.53 -5.81
CA THR A 401 -6.56 28.64 -5.13
C THR A 401 -5.83 27.51 -4.42
N VAL A 402 -6.17 27.25 -3.15
CA VAL A 402 -5.57 26.17 -2.37
C VAL A 402 -6.03 24.83 -2.92
N PRO A 403 -5.11 23.95 -3.37
CA PRO A 403 -5.48 22.62 -3.85
C PRO A 403 -5.93 21.70 -2.72
N ASN A 404 -6.54 20.57 -3.05
CA ASN A 404 -6.72 19.48 -2.13
C ASN A 404 -5.37 18.91 -1.70
N ILE A 405 -5.18 18.61 -0.41
CA ILE A 405 -3.93 18.11 0.14
C ILE A 405 -4.12 16.69 0.67
N VAL A 406 -3.42 15.75 0.09
CA VAL A 406 -3.38 14.36 0.57
C VAL A 406 -2.09 14.13 1.35
N PHE A 407 -2.20 13.87 2.63
CA PHE A 407 -1.09 13.42 3.47
C PHE A 407 -1.02 11.90 3.42
N TRP A 408 -0.06 11.38 2.65
CA TRP A 408 0.13 9.95 2.44
C TRP A 408 1.29 9.44 3.29
N ASN A 409 0.94 8.82 4.41
CA ASN A 409 1.87 8.34 5.42
C ASN A 409 2.54 7.02 4.99
N LEU A 410 3.87 6.98 5.00
CA LEU A 410 4.68 5.81 4.65
C LEU A 410 5.39 5.18 5.86
N ASN A 411 5.43 5.88 6.99
CA ASN A 411 5.96 5.35 8.25
C ASN A 411 5.23 5.99 9.43
N SER A 412 4.34 5.26 10.08
CA SER A 412 3.47 5.80 11.12
C SER A 412 4.25 6.29 12.33
N HIS A 413 3.98 7.52 12.72
CA HIS A 413 4.38 8.16 13.98
C HIS A 413 3.14 8.62 14.75
N ASP A 414 3.31 9.01 16.01
CA ASP A 414 2.21 9.46 16.88
C ASP A 414 1.85 10.94 16.65
N ASN A 415 1.77 11.34 15.38
CA ASN A 415 1.35 12.68 15.00
C ASN A 415 0.47 12.66 13.75
N VAL A 416 -0.47 13.62 13.69
CA VAL A 416 -1.44 13.76 12.60
C VAL A 416 -1.47 15.22 12.15
N PRO A 417 -1.39 15.50 10.83
CA PRO A 417 -1.32 16.87 10.32
C PRO A 417 -2.61 17.68 10.51
N VAL A 418 -3.78 17.03 10.41
CA VAL A 418 -5.10 17.68 10.40
C VAL A 418 -6.15 16.89 11.18
N LYS A 419 -7.29 17.52 11.50
CA LYS A 419 -8.47 16.86 12.08
C LYS A 419 -9.22 16.03 11.04
N PHE A 420 -10.05 15.08 11.52
CA PHE A 420 -10.85 14.15 10.70
C PHE A 420 -11.86 14.86 9.77
N ASP A 421 -12.35 16.03 10.16
CA ASP A 421 -13.37 16.83 9.46
C ASP A 421 -12.77 17.95 8.59
N LYS A 422 -11.44 18.00 8.42
CA LYS A 422 -10.78 19.10 7.72
C LYS A 422 -11.02 19.03 6.22
N ARG A 423 -11.86 19.91 5.68
CA ARG A 423 -12.16 20.00 4.24
C ARG A 423 -10.92 20.32 3.39
N GLY A 424 -10.90 19.80 2.17
CA GLY A 424 -9.81 19.92 1.23
C GLY A 424 -8.58 19.09 1.64
N THR A 425 -8.75 18.11 2.55
CA THR A 425 -7.64 17.25 2.97
C THR A 425 -8.03 15.78 3.03
N ALA A 426 -7.03 14.89 2.87
CA ALA A 426 -7.14 13.47 3.12
C ALA A 426 -5.98 12.97 3.96
N LEU A 427 -6.23 11.97 4.79
CA LEU A 427 -5.26 11.23 5.57
C LEU A 427 -5.28 9.78 5.11
N VAL A 428 -4.21 9.33 4.44
CA VAL A 428 -4.10 7.99 3.91
C VAL A 428 -2.74 7.38 4.26
N SER A 429 -2.64 6.05 4.22
CA SER A 429 -1.40 5.35 4.52
C SER A 429 -1.19 4.12 3.65
N GLY A 430 0.03 3.62 3.61
CA GLY A 430 0.38 2.37 2.98
C GLY A 430 1.12 2.50 1.66
N PHE A 431 1.39 1.36 1.05
CA PHE A 431 2.31 1.24 -0.10
C PHE A 431 1.60 0.90 -1.41
N SER A 432 0.26 0.82 -1.36
CA SER A 432 -0.58 0.50 -2.51
C SER A 432 -1.20 1.76 -3.11
N PRO A 433 -1.06 1.97 -4.42
CA PRO A 433 -1.74 3.08 -5.08
C PRO A 433 -3.26 2.90 -5.16
N ALA A 434 -3.81 1.75 -4.74
CA ALA A 434 -5.26 1.49 -4.78
C ALA A 434 -6.08 2.47 -3.93
N VAL A 435 -5.47 3.09 -2.91
CA VAL A 435 -6.10 4.15 -2.09
C VAL A 435 -6.51 5.37 -2.91
N MET A 436 -5.91 5.58 -4.09
CA MET A 436 -6.30 6.64 -5.03
C MET A 436 -7.77 6.53 -5.47
N LYS A 437 -8.36 5.33 -5.49
CA LYS A 437 -9.78 5.14 -5.80
C LYS A 437 -10.68 5.93 -4.83
N GLY A 438 -10.39 5.87 -3.53
CA GLY A 438 -11.12 6.64 -2.53
C GLY A 438 -10.89 8.15 -2.68
N ILE A 439 -9.62 8.57 -2.89
CA ILE A 439 -9.25 9.97 -3.05
C ILE A 439 -9.94 10.60 -4.27
N LEU A 440 -10.07 9.86 -5.36
CA LEU A 440 -10.61 10.34 -6.64
C LEU A 440 -12.08 9.95 -6.86
N SER A 441 -12.75 9.35 -5.86
CA SER A 441 -14.14 8.87 -5.97
C SER A 441 -15.19 9.98 -6.08
N GLY A 442 -14.81 11.26 -5.90
CA GLY A 442 -15.75 12.37 -5.79
C GLY A 442 -16.43 12.49 -4.42
N ALA A 443 -16.01 11.71 -3.44
CA ALA A 443 -16.46 11.81 -2.05
C ALA A 443 -16.10 13.16 -1.42
N ASP A 444 -16.72 13.48 -0.28
CA ASP A 444 -16.37 14.67 0.49
C ASP A 444 -14.89 14.63 0.86
N MET A 445 -14.14 15.62 0.42
CA MET A 445 -12.69 15.70 0.60
C MET A 445 -12.37 16.12 2.05
N THR A 446 -12.67 15.21 2.96
CA THR A 446 -12.26 15.23 4.37
C THR A 446 -11.56 13.91 4.69
N PRO A 447 -10.70 13.82 5.72
CA PRO A 447 -10.09 12.56 6.10
C PRO A 447 -11.11 11.44 6.38
N GLU A 448 -12.23 11.75 7.03
CA GLU A 448 -13.31 10.80 7.29
C GLU A 448 -14.04 10.40 6.01
N GLY A 449 -14.39 11.36 5.14
CA GLY A 449 -15.06 11.09 3.87
C GLY A 449 -14.22 10.19 2.96
N ILE A 450 -12.91 10.43 2.86
CA ILE A 450 -11.99 9.60 2.07
C ILE A 450 -11.78 8.22 2.70
N MET A 451 -11.70 8.11 4.02
CA MET A 451 -11.67 6.82 4.72
C MET A 451 -12.91 5.99 4.36
N LEU A 452 -14.10 6.54 4.54
CA LEU A 452 -15.36 5.86 4.24
C LEU A 452 -15.45 5.48 2.76
N ALA A 453 -15.13 6.39 1.83
CA ALA A 453 -15.10 6.11 0.39
C ALA A 453 -14.11 4.99 0.01
N THR A 454 -13.11 4.73 0.85
CA THR A 454 -12.12 3.66 0.63
C THR A 454 -12.57 2.33 1.21
N VAL A 455 -13.20 2.32 2.40
CA VAL A 455 -13.47 1.07 3.13
C VAL A 455 -14.93 0.69 3.21
N ASP A 456 -15.86 1.66 3.15
CA ASP A 456 -17.29 1.40 3.19
C ASP A 456 -17.84 1.14 1.78
N VAL A 457 -17.36 0.07 1.18
CA VAL A 457 -17.68 -0.38 -0.18
C VAL A 457 -18.14 -1.84 -0.17
N PRO A 458 -18.92 -2.29 -1.15
CA PRO A 458 -19.46 -3.67 -1.18
C PRO A 458 -18.41 -4.76 -1.00
N ARG A 459 -17.17 -4.51 -1.43
CA ARG A 459 -16.06 -5.46 -1.29
C ARG A 459 -15.74 -5.82 0.17
N TYR A 460 -15.90 -4.89 1.11
CA TYR A 460 -15.57 -5.11 2.52
C TYR A 460 -16.81 -5.27 3.41
N SER A 461 -17.99 -5.24 2.84
CA SER A 461 -19.28 -5.36 3.54
C SER A 461 -19.71 -6.83 3.75
N VAL A 462 -18.76 -7.70 4.08
CA VAL A 462 -18.99 -9.15 4.21
C VAL A 462 -19.68 -9.56 5.50
N LEU A 463 -19.78 -8.66 6.48
CA LEU A 463 -20.42 -8.88 7.78
C LEU A 463 -21.62 -7.94 8.03
N ASP A 464 -22.00 -7.12 7.04
CA ASP A 464 -23.17 -6.24 7.11
C ASP A 464 -24.48 -7.01 7.20
#